data_2cf6e33e813374982cea4c8ef3379bca
#
_entry.id   2cf6e33e813374982cea4c8ef3379bca
#
_cell.length_a   1.000
_cell.length_b   1.000
_cell.length_c   1.000
_cell.angle_alpha   90.00
_cell.angle_beta   90.00
_cell.angle_gamma   90.00
#
_symmetry.space_group_name_H-M   'P 1'
#
loop_
_entity.id
_entity.type
_entity.pdbx_description
1 polymer ?
#
loop_
_entity_poly.entity_id
_entity_poly.type
_entity_poly.pdbx_seq_one_letter_code
_entity_poly.pdbx_strand_id
1 'polypeptide(L)'
;FKSQSEFVYLEKDLQMNPGTQITRLSFDGTSMTDFSPTVTVWLQNTDDSLFKEPYAYTPSEQMTKVYDFYADVKKVTTADQNPPHVLELQLAKPFVYTGGNLRVKMMHSCDMGVMVAFDGIGAMTLPKRSIACANDSDLTKAVISVSSVPIMHIGFTSTTRMLTGRVTNAVTGQAIQNATVSVKSGDVLYTGTTLSDGSYAVPVIKENLTYQVEITREGFFPYRANGISF
;
A
#
# COMPACT_ATOMS: atom_id res chain seq x y z
N PHE A 1 27.07 -5.32 -12.14
CA PHE A 1 26.45 -6.13 -11.09
C PHE A 1 24.93 -6.02 -11.16
N LYS A 2 24.25 -7.14 -10.98
CA LYS A 2 22.77 -7.20 -10.93
C LYS A 2 22.35 -7.88 -9.66
N SER A 3 21.27 -7.40 -9.05
CA SER A 3 20.62 -8.10 -7.97
C SER A 3 19.11 -8.00 -8.09
N GLN A 4 18.41 -8.96 -7.50
CA GLN A 4 16.96 -9.02 -7.47
C GLN A 4 16.51 -9.38 -6.06
N SER A 5 15.45 -8.72 -5.62
CA SER A 5 14.83 -8.99 -4.34
C SER A 5 13.32 -8.95 -4.48
N GLU A 6 12.62 -9.73 -3.67
CA GLU A 6 11.17 -9.73 -3.62
C GLU A 6 10.70 -9.82 -2.18
N PHE A 7 9.72 -9.02 -1.82
CA PHE A 7 9.23 -8.81 -0.45
C PHE A 7 7.72 -8.94 -0.41
N VAL A 8 7.18 -9.43 0.72
CA VAL A 8 5.74 -9.44 0.99
C VAL A 8 5.46 -8.61 2.24
N TYR A 9 4.73 -7.51 2.07
CA TYR A 9 4.20 -6.68 3.14
C TYR A 9 2.78 -7.11 3.46
N LEU A 10 2.51 -7.36 4.74
CA LEU A 10 1.19 -7.85 5.15
C LEU A 10 0.17 -6.70 5.20
N GLU A 11 -1.06 -6.98 4.82
CA GLU A 11 -2.18 -6.03 4.85
C GLU A 11 -2.29 -5.28 6.18
N LYS A 12 -2.18 -6.00 7.30
CA LYS A 12 -2.22 -5.42 8.65
C LYS A 12 -1.11 -4.40 8.93
N ASP A 13 0.04 -4.50 8.22
CA ASP A 13 1.19 -3.60 8.39
C ASP A 13 1.09 -2.39 7.45
N LEU A 14 0.33 -2.51 6.35
CA LEU A 14 0.20 -1.47 5.32
C LEU A 14 -0.73 -0.32 5.72
N GLN A 15 -1.74 -0.60 6.52
CA GLN A 15 -2.76 0.38 6.97
C GLN A 15 -3.39 1.19 5.81
N MET A 16 -3.53 0.55 4.65
CA MET A 16 -4.11 1.14 3.44
C MET A 16 -5.48 0.53 3.15
N ASN A 17 -6.38 1.35 2.65
CA ASN A 17 -7.68 0.88 2.17
C ASN A 17 -7.61 0.44 0.70
N PRO A 18 -8.43 -0.55 0.29
CA PRO A 18 -8.61 -0.87 -1.12
C PRO A 18 -9.00 0.38 -1.93
N GLY A 19 -8.41 0.56 -3.11
CA GLY A 19 -8.59 1.74 -3.95
C GLY A 19 -7.52 2.83 -3.75
N THR A 20 -6.67 2.71 -2.71
CA THR A 20 -5.51 3.61 -2.53
C THR A 20 -4.59 3.52 -3.75
N GLN A 21 -4.21 4.68 -4.28
CA GLN A 21 -3.24 4.77 -5.38
C GLN A 21 -1.85 5.05 -4.81
N ILE A 22 -0.98 4.06 -4.88
CA ILE A 22 0.43 4.20 -4.52
C ILE A 22 1.13 5.00 -5.61
N THR A 23 1.76 6.10 -5.25
CA THR A 23 2.45 7.01 -6.17
C THR A 23 3.95 7.09 -5.92
N ARG A 24 4.41 6.72 -4.72
CA ARG A 24 5.81 6.80 -4.33
C ARG A 24 6.16 5.65 -3.38
N LEU A 25 7.38 5.15 -3.51
CA LEU A 25 7.99 4.23 -2.55
C LEU A 25 9.31 4.84 -2.06
N SER A 26 9.54 4.81 -0.75
CA SER A 26 10.80 5.22 -0.17
C SER A 26 11.29 4.14 0.78
N PHE A 27 12.60 3.95 0.87
CA PHE A 27 13.20 2.89 1.67
C PHE A 27 14.25 3.48 2.62
N ASP A 28 14.20 3.03 3.86
CA ASP A 28 15.22 3.35 4.85
C ASP A 28 16.39 2.38 4.72
N GLY A 29 17.58 2.86 5.07
CA GLY A 29 18.78 2.04 4.99
C GLY A 29 20.04 2.86 4.98
N THR A 30 21.14 2.20 4.66
CA THR A 30 22.47 2.82 4.58
C THR A 30 23.13 2.57 3.24
N SER A 31 23.91 3.56 2.79
CA SER A 31 24.82 3.47 1.66
C SER A 31 26.08 4.26 1.96
N MET A 32 27.24 3.73 1.60
CA MET A 32 28.54 4.37 1.85
C MET A 32 28.81 5.53 0.90
N THR A 33 28.09 5.62 -0.20
CA THR A 33 28.28 6.64 -1.23
C THR A 33 26.98 6.95 -1.96
N ASP A 34 26.92 8.10 -2.59
CA ASP A 34 25.88 8.41 -3.58
C ASP A 34 26.19 7.66 -4.88
N PHE A 35 25.16 7.10 -5.50
CA PHE A 35 25.25 6.49 -6.84
C PHE A 35 23.86 6.37 -7.48
N SER A 36 23.81 6.13 -8.79
CA SER A 36 22.55 6.09 -9.54
C SER A 36 22.46 4.78 -10.33
N PRO A 37 21.95 3.67 -9.72
CA PRO A 37 21.69 2.43 -10.42
C PRO A 37 20.46 2.54 -11.32
N THR A 38 20.36 1.66 -12.32
CA THR A 38 19.07 1.37 -12.93
C THR A 38 18.26 0.52 -11.97
N VAL A 39 17.07 0.96 -11.64
CA VAL A 39 16.13 0.25 -10.76
C VAL A 39 14.86 -0.08 -11.53
N THR A 40 14.41 -1.31 -11.43
CA THR A 40 13.10 -1.73 -11.92
C THR A 40 12.28 -2.28 -10.76
N VAL A 41 11.06 -1.78 -10.61
CA VAL A 41 10.15 -2.22 -9.54
C VAL A 41 8.83 -2.69 -10.11
N TRP A 42 8.35 -3.81 -9.58
CA TRP A 42 7.02 -4.35 -9.84
C TRP A 42 6.25 -4.48 -8.54
N LEU A 43 4.94 -4.25 -8.61
CA LEU A 43 3.99 -4.43 -7.51
C LEU A 43 2.91 -5.44 -7.89
N GLN A 44 2.40 -6.15 -6.89
CA GLN A 44 1.28 -7.09 -7.02
C GLN A 44 0.46 -7.10 -5.72
N ASN A 45 -0.86 -7.00 -5.84
CA ASN A 45 -1.75 -7.39 -4.75
C ASN A 45 -1.76 -8.93 -4.66
N THR A 46 -1.64 -9.51 -3.47
CA THR A 46 -1.52 -10.96 -3.29
C THR A 46 -2.12 -11.41 -1.97
N ASP A 47 -2.60 -12.65 -1.93
CA ASP A 47 -3.02 -13.31 -0.70
C ASP A 47 -1.86 -14.06 -0.02
N ASP A 48 -0.72 -14.20 -0.71
CA ASP A 48 0.47 -14.83 -0.13
C ASP A 48 1.02 -13.96 0.99
N SER A 49 1.30 -14.59 2.13
CA SER A 49 1.88 -13.92 3.30
C SER A 49 3.37 -14.23 3.51
N LEU A 50 3.90 -15.18 2.75
CA LEU A 50 5.30 -15.65 2.85
C LEU A 50 5.74 -16.38 1.58
N PHE A 51 7.04 -16.54 1.42
CA PHE A 51 7.63 -17.40 0.40
C PHE A 51 7.75 -18.84 0.90
N LYS A 52 7.49 -19.80 0.01
CA LYS A 52 7.59 -21.25 0.27
C LYS A 52 8.74 -21.85 -0.54
N GLU A 53 9.34 -22.89 0.00
CA GLU A 53 10.34 -23.68 -0.76
C GLU A 53 9.69 -24.53 -1.86
N PRO A 54 10.37 -24.72 -3.02
CA PRO A 54 11.61 -24.04 -3.42
C PRO A 54 11.37 -22.56 -3.71
N TYR A 55 12.23 -21.68 -3.17
CA TYR A 55 12.09 -20.24 -3.33
C TYR A 55 12.27 -19.85 -4.79
N ALA A 56 11.25 -19.25 -5.34
CA ALA A 56 11.24 -18.74 -6.71
C ALA A 56 10.65 -17.33 -6.75
N TYR A 57 11.20 -16.51 -7.64
CA TYR A 57 10.63 -15.18 -7.88
C TYR A 57 9.31 -15.29 -8.64
N THR A 58 8.39 -14.41 -8.30
CA THR A 58 7.16 -14.25 -9.08
C THR A 58 7.51 -13.82 -10.50
N PRO A 59 6.94 -14.47 -11.54
CA PRO A 59 7.13 -14.04 -12.92
C PRO A 59 6.72 -12.59 -13.11
N SER A 60 7.57 -11.79 -13.78
CA SER A 60 7.32 -10.34 -13.91
C SER A 60 6.07 -9.99 -14.70
N GLU A 61 5.63 -10.89 -15.58
CA GLU A 61 4.37 -10.77 -16.35
C GLU A 61 3.11 -10.89 -15.48
N GLN A 62 3.23 -11.44 -14.27
CA GLN A 62 2.15 -11.52 -13.28
C GLN A 62 2.07 -10.28 -12.37
N MET A 63 3.00 -9.35 -12.52
CA MET A 63 3.14 -8.17 -11.70
C MET A 63 3.00 -6.89 -12.53
N THR A 64 2.65 -5.79 -11.90
CA THR A 64 2.60 -4.48 -12.55
C THR A 64 3.94 -3.77 -12.41
N LYS A 65 4.61 -3.50 -13.51
CA LYS A 65 5.83 -2.68 -13.52
C LYS A 65 5.47 -1.21 -13.25
N VAL A 66 6.01 -0.65 -12.18
CA VAL A 66 5.69 0.70 -11.70
C VAL A 66 6.86 1.68 -11.77
N TYR A 67 8.09 1.15 -11.87
CA TYR A 67 9.30 1.96 -12.00
C TYR A 67 10.32 1.24 -12.90
N ASP A 68 11.06 1.96 -13.75
CA ASP A 68 12.07 1.40 -14.65
C ASP A 68 13.01 2.52 -15.15
N PHE A 69 13.78 3.10 -14.24
CA PHE A 69 14.64 4.25 -14.50
C PHE A 69 15.91 4.23 -13.64
N TYR A 70 16.80 5.19 -13.87
CA TYR A 70 17.87 5.52 -12.93
C TYR A 70 17.25 6.07 -11.64
N ALA A 71 17.73 5.60 -10.51
CA ALA A 71 17.30 6.07 -9.20
C ALA A 71 18.50 6.59 -8.41
N ASP A 72 18.32 7.72 -7.73
CA ASP A 72 19.36 8.28 -6.89
C ASP A 72 19.37 7.58 -5.53
N VAL A 73 20.39 6.78 -5.30
CA VAL A 73 20.71 6.24 -3.97
C VAL A 73 21.54 7.27 -3.23
N LYS A 74 21.09 7.65 -2.04
CA LYS A 74 21.76 8.65 -1.21
C LYS A 74 22.76 7.99 -0.25
N LYS A 75 23.89 8.63 -0.05
CA LYS A 75 24.78 8.28 1.04
C LYS A 75 24.06 8.52 2.36
N VAL A 76 23.88 7.45 3.12
CA VAL A 76 23.29 7.46 4.46
C VAL A 76 24.12 6.58 5.35
N THR A 77 24.52 7.08 6.50
CA THR A 77 25.35 6.35 7.47
C THR A 77 24.62 6.17 8.79
N THR A 78 25.05 5.22 9.59
CA THR A 78 24.50 4.99 10.93
C THR A 78 24.73 6.14 11.91
N ALA A 79 25.58 7.11 11.55
CA ALA A 79 25.83 8.30 12.34
C ALA A 79 24.81 9.43 12.12
N ASP A 80 23.98 9.33 11.07
CA ASP A 80 22.98 10.33 10.77
C ASP A 80 21.83 10.29 11.78
N GLN A 81 21.55 11.40 12.46
CA GLN A 81 20.52 11.46 13.50
C GLN A 81 19.10 11.54 12.95
N ASN A 82 18.93 11.96 11.72
CA ASN A 82 17.64 12.02 11.02
C ASN A 82 17.89 11.74 9.54
N PRO A 83 18.23 10.47 9.21
CA PRO A 83 18.68 10.14 7.87
C PRO A 83 17.54 10.33 6.86
N PRO A 84 17.85 10.83 5.66
CA PRO A 84 16.91 10.77 4.55
C PRO A 84 16.71 9.31 4.13
N HIS A 85 15.64 9.03 3.38
CA HIS A 85 15.50 7.71 2.76
C HIS A 85 16.71 7.43 1.85
N VAL A 86 17.26 6.23 1.94
CA VAL A 86 18.41 5.81 1.12
C VAL A 86 18.01 5.71 -0.36
N LEU A 87 16.75 5.39 -0.61
CA LEU A 87 16.19 5.28 -1.96
C LEU A 87 14.76 5.83 -1.95
N GLU A 88 14.46 6.73 -2.88
CA GLU A 88 13.12 7.27 -3.11
C GLU A 88 12.74 7.14 -4.58
N LEU A 89 11.59 6.54 -4.86
CA LEU A 89 11.10 6.23 -6.19
C LEU A 89 9.73 6.85 -6.42
N GLN A 90 9.64 7.85 -7.29
CA GLN A 90 8.37 8.36 -7.79
C GLN A 90 7.87 7.43 -8.89
N LEU A 91 6.72 6.81 -8.71
CA LEU A 91 6.19 5.84 -9.67
C LEU A 91 5.76 6.54 -10.98
N ALA A 92 6.11 5.94 -12.11
CA ALA A 92 5.73 6.46 -13.43
C ALA A 92 4.21 6.41 -13.64
N LYS A 93 3.55 5.43 -13.03
CA LYS A 93 2.09 5.28 -12.99
C LYS A 93 1.66 4.88 -11.59
N PRO A 94 0.59 5.45 -11.04
CA PRO A 94 0.05 4.99 -9.76
C PRO A 94 -0.33 3.50 -9.83
N PHE A 95 -0.03 2.78 -8.74
CA PHE A 95 -0.48 1.41 -8.57
C PHE A 95 -1.72 1.39 -7.67
N VAL A 96 -2.78 0.74 -8.11
CA VAL A 96 -4.02 0.63 -7.33
C VAL A 96 -3.91 -0.56 -6.38
N TYR A 97 -3.86 -0.27 -5.09
CA TYR A 97 -3.95 -1.30 -4.06
C TYR A 97 -5.41 -1.76 -3.93
N THR A 98 -5.65 -3.07 -4.07
CA THR A 98 -7.01 -3.63 -4.05
C THR A 98 -7.35 -4.37 -2.75
N GLY A 99 -6.46 -4.32 -1.76
CA GLY A 99 -6.56 -5.07 -0.51
C GLY A 99 -5.63 -6.27 -0.49
N GLY A 100 -5.56 -6.94 0.66
CA GLY A 100 -4.67 -8.07 0.89
C GLY A 100 -3.21 -7.65 1.12
N ASN A 101 -2.29 -8.55 0.90
CA ASN A 101 -0.86 -8.28 1.04
C ASN A 101 -0.30 -7.59 -0.22
N LEU A 102 0.78 -6.83 -0.05
CA LEU A 102 1.48 -6.19 -1.16
C LEU A 102 2.81 -6.88 -1.40
N ARG A 103 3.00 -7.41 -2.59
CA ARG A 103 4.26 -7.96 -3.05
C ARG A 103 5.02 -6.91 -3.82
N VAL A 104 6.28 -6.72 -3.47
CA VAL A 104 7.21 -5.79 -4.10
C VAL A 104 8.39 -6.56 -4.63
N LYS A 105 8.66 -6.47 -5.91
CA LYS A 105 9.85 -7.02 -6.56
C LYS A 105 10.70 -5.89 -7.04
N MET A 106 11.98 -5.92 -6.71
CA MET A 106 12.96 -4.93 -7.10
C MET A 106 14.15 -5.60 -7.77
N MET A 107 14.55 -5.09 -8.90
CA MET A 107 15.81 -5.43 -9.56
C MET A 107 16.64 -4.16 -9.70
N HIS A 108 17.92 -4.25 -9.42
CA HIS A 108 18.84 -3.16 -9.71
C HIS A 108 20.05 -3.64 -10.50
N SER A 109 20.61 -2.73 -11.30
CA SER A 109 21.83 -2.94 -12.08
C SER A 109 22.74 -1.74 -11.90
N CYS A 110 24.00 -1.98 -11.56
CA CYS A 110 25.02 -0.97 -11.36
C CYS A 110 26.37 -1.46 -11.88
N ASP A 111 27.18 -0.56 -12.44
CA ASP A 111 28.52 -0.88 -12.94
C ASP A 111 29.55 -1.05 -11.80
N MET A 112 29.24 -0.58 -10.62
CA MET A 112 30.09 -0.69 -9.43
C MET A 112 29.48 -1.66 -8.40
N GLY A 113 30.33 -2.38 -7.71
CA GLY A 113 29.94 -3.27 -6.61
C GLY A 113 29.55 -2.53 -5.33
N VAL A 114 28.62 -1.57 -5.44
CA VAL A 114 28.15 -0.77 -4.31
C VAL A 114 26.95 -1.47 -3.66
N MET A 115 26.98 -1.55 -2.34
CA MET A 115 25.89 -2.15 -1.56
C MET A 115 24.99 -1.07 -0.97
N VAL A 116 23.67 -1.30 -1.08
CA VAL A 116 22.66 -0.68 -0.23
C VAL A 116 22.18 -1.71 0.78
N ALA A 117 22.26 -1.38 2.05
CA ALA A 117 21.67 -2.18 3.10
C ALA A 117 20.37 -1.51 3.53
N PHE A 118 19.25 -2.10 3.19
CA PHE A 118 17.96 -1.63 3.69
C PHE A 118 17.76 -1.99 5.15
N ASP A 119 17.27 -1.05 5.94
CA ASP A 119 16.81 -1.33 7.29
C ASP A 119 15.59 -2.25 7.22
N GLY A 120 15.54 -3.24 8.08
CA GLY A 120 14.54 -4.30 8.01
C GLY A 120 13.66 -4.41 9.25
N ILE A 121 12.39 -4.71 9.02
CA ILE A 121 11.43 -5.07 10.06
C ILE A 121 11.32 -6.60 10.08
N GLY A 122 11.61 -7.20 11.24
CA GLY A 122 11.42 -8.64 11.43
C GLY A 122 12.47 -9.26 12.37
N ALA A 123 12.21 -10.48 12.80
CA ALA A 123 13.12 -11.28 13.60
C ALA A 123 13.48 -12.56 12.85
N MET A 124 14.65 -13.13 13.12
CA MET A 124 15.15 -14.34 12.45
C MET A 124 14.22 -15.56 12.57
N THR A 125 13.28 -15.53 13.52
CA THR A 125 12.30 -16.61 13.77
C THR A 125 10.97 -16.42 13.04
N LEU A 126 10.78 -15.30 12.33
CA LEU A 126 9.53 -15.01 11.63
C LEU A 126 9.44 -15.76 10.28
N PRO A 127 8.23 -15.89 9.73
CA PRO A 127 8.02 -16.46 8.40
C PRO A 127 8.82 -15.74 7.32
N LYS A 128 9.26 -16.47 6.31
CA LYS A 128 10.08 -15.97 5.21
C LYS A 128 9.29 -15.02 4.31
N ARG A 129 9.45 -13.71 4.49
CA ARG A 129 8.75 -12.65 3.77
C ARG A 129 9.61 -11.94 2.72
N SER A 130 10.86 -12.35 2.57
CA SER A 130 11.73 -11.83 1.52
C SER A 130 12.63 -12.92 0.94
N ILE A 131 12.91 -12.78 -0.34
CA ILE A 131 13.89 -13.58 -1.07
C ILE A 131 14.80 -12.65 -1.88
N ALA A 132 16.05 -13.00 -2.01
CA ALA A 132 17.01 -12.17 -2.73
C ALA A 132 18.06 -13.01 -3.47
N CYS A 133 18.62 -12.43 -4.52
CA CYS A 133 19.79 -12.88 -5.23
C CYS A 133 20.70 -11.67 -5.46
N ALA A 134 21.97 -11.80 -5.18
CA ALA A 134 22.97 -10.75 -5.36
C ALA A 134 24.12 -11.22 -6.23
N ASN A 135 24.56 -10.37 -7.15
CA ASN A 135 25.71 -10.57 -8.03
C ASN A 135 25.65 -11.83 -8.91
N ASP A 136 24.45 -12.22 -9.34
CA ASP A 136 24.31 -13.41 -10.15
C ASP A 136 24.03 -13.08 -11.62
N SER A 137 24.56 -13.92 -12.51
CA SER A 137 24.19 -13.97 -13.92
C SER A 137 22.82 -14.62 -14.11
N ASP A 138 22.37 -15.46 -13.18
CA ASP A 138 21.06 -16.11 -13.19
C ASP A 138 20.15 -15.54 -12.09
N LEU A 139 19.42 -14.47 -12.41
CA LEU A 139 18.45 -13.84 -11.52
C LEU A 139 17.13 -14.65 -11.41
N THR A 140 17.05 -15.84 -11.99
CA THR A 140 15.81 -16.63 -11.93
C THR A 140 15.65 -17.40 -10.63
N LYS A 141 16.73 -17.60 -9.89
CA LYS A 141 16.75 -18.36 -8.63
C LYS A 141 17.06 -17.45 -7.45
N ALA A 142 16.24 -17.54 -6.43
CA ALA A 142 16.54 -16.90 -5.16
C ALA A 142 17.60 -17.71 -4.40
N VAL A 143 18.65 -17.04 -3.95
CA VAL A 143 19.78 -17.68 -3.22
C VAL A 143 19.61 -17.53 -1.72
N ILE A 144 18.96 -16.46 -1.27
CA ILE A 144 18.79 -16.12 0.14
C ILE A 144 17.30 -15.87 0.42
N SER A 145 16.80 -16.47 1.51
CA SER A 145 15.50 -16.12 2.06
C SER A 145 15.68 -15.59 3.48
N VAL A 146 15.08 -14.48 3.79
CA VAL A 146 15.14 -13.85 5.12
C VAL A 146 13.74 -13.52 5.64
N SER A 147 13.64 -13.38 6.94
CA SER A 147 12.37 -13.10 7.61
C SER A 147 12.05 -11.61 7.65
N SER A 148 13.06 -10.75 7.49
CA SER A 148 12.89 -9.30 7.49
C SER A 148 12.47 -8.80 6.12
N VAL A 149 11.70 -7.71 6.10
CA VAL A 149 11.39 -6.91 4.91
C VAL A 149 11.96 -5.52 5.10
N PRO A 150 12.37 -4.81 4.05
CA PRO A 150 12.80 -3.42 4.16
C PRO A 150 11.75 -2.54 4.83
N ILE A 151 12.20 -1.54 5.59
CA ILE A 151 11.33 -0.45 6.03
C ILE A 151 10.99 0.35 4.78
N MET A 152 9.72 0.30 4.40
CA MET A 152 9.21 0.99 3.21
C MET A 152 8.15 2.00 3.62
N HIS A 153 8.30 3.23 3.13
CA HIS A 153 7.31 4.29 3.26
C HIS A 153 6.55 4.41 1.94
N ILE A 154 5.24 4.43 2.02
CA ILE A 154 4.37 4.49 0.85
C ILE A 154 3.78 5.89 0.74
N GLY A 155 4.14 6.61 -0.32
CA GLY A 155 3.43 7.81 -0.74
C GLY A 155 2.23 7.42 -1.57
N PHE A 156 1.06 7.95 -1.24
CA PHE A 156 -0.17 7.62 -1.96
C PHE A 156 -1.08 8.84 -2.12
N THR A 157 -1.92 8.80 -3.13
CA THR A 157 -3.10 9.63 -3.24
C THR A 157 -4.30 8.75 -2.92
N SER A 158 -5.08 9.17 -1.95
CA SER A 158 -6.38 8.56 -1.71
C SER A 158 -7.38 9.27 -2.62
N THR A 159 -8.10 8.53 -3.44
CA THR A 159 -9.28 9.02 -4.14
C THR A 159 -10.48 8.97 -3.19
N THR A 160 -10.26 9.24 -1.91
CA THR A 160 -11.33 9.30 -0.93
C THR A 160 -12.28 10.43 -1.32
N ARG A 161 -13.47 10.08 -1.73
CA ARG A 161 -14.59 11.02 -1.86
C ARG A 161 -15.39 11.02 -0.56
N MET A 162 -15.98 12.14 -0.24
CA MET A 162 -16.86 12.25 0.91
C MET A 162 -18.30 12.10 0.45
N LEU A 163 -18.98 11.03 0.88
CA LEU A 163 -20.43 10.97 0.82
C LEU A 163 -20.98 11.88 1.90
N THR A 164 -21.52 13.01 1.52
CA THR A 164 -22.08 13.99 2.44
C THR A 164 -23.60 14.04 2.32
N GLY A 165 -24.25 14.40 3.40
CA GLY A 165 -25.68 14.60 3.42
C GLY A 165 -26.17 15.11 4.75
N ARG A 166 -27.49 15.18 4.91
CA ARG A 166 -28.14 15.58 6.15
C ARG A 166 -29.31 14.65 6.46
N VAL A 167 -29.40 14.22 7.70
CA VAL A 167 -30.49 13.39 8.19
C VAL A 167 -31.44 14.22 9.00
N THR A 168 -32.71 14.18 8.60
CA THR A 168 -33.79 14.90 9.30
C THR A 168 -34.98 13.97 9.56
N ASN A 169 -35.73 14.28 10.57
CA ASN A 169 -37.01 13.63 10.83
C ASN A 169 -38.00 14.01 9.70
N ALA A 170 -38.56 13.05 9.01
CA ALA A 170 -39.44 13.27 7.87
C ALA A 170 -40.74 13.99 8.22
N VAL A 171 -41.17 13.94 9.48
CA VAL A 171 -42.41 14.58 9.93
C VAL A 171 -42.18 16.00 10.44
N THR A 172 -41.11 16.19 11.23
CA THR A 172 -40.84 17.49 11.91
C THR A 172 -39.81 18.35 11.22
N GLY A 173 -39.02 17.78 10.28
CA GLY A 173 -37.88 18.46 9.64
C GLY A 173 -36.66 18.67 10.55
N GLN A 174 -36.75 18.28 11.83
CA GLN A 174 -35.65 18.45 12.77
C GLN A 174 -34.44 17.57 12.45
N ALA A 175 -33.24 18.08 12.70
CA ALA A 175 -32.00 17.34 12.53
C ALA A 175 -31.94 16.12 13.46
N ILE A 176 -31.44 14.99 12.95
CA ILE A 176 -31.22 13.79 13.76
C ILE A 176 -29.71 13.63 13.99
N GLN A 177 -29.30 13.87 15.21
CA GLN A 177 -27.93 13.70 15.69
C GLN A 177 -27.65 12.23 16.05
N ASN A 178 -26.37 11.81 15.90
CA ASN A 178 -25.89 10.46 16.26
C ASN A 178 -26.62 9.33 15.53
N ALA A 179 -27.15 9.59 14.34
CA ALA A 179 -27.58 8.51 13.45
C ALA A 179 -26.34 7.85 12.82
N THR A 180 -26.33 6.54 12.78
CA THR A 180 -25.29 5.78 12.10
C THR A 180 -25.57 5.75 10.61
N VAL A 181 -24.60 6.19 9.81
CA VAL A 181 -24.62 6.13 8.35
C VAL A 181 -23.68 5.02 7.92
N SER A 182 -24.22 3.98 7.33
CA SER A 182 -23.50 2.82 6.79
C SER A 182 -23.53 2.87 5.27
N VAL A 183 -22.38 2.80 4.62
CA VAL A 183 -22.24 2.83 3.16
C VAL A 183 -21.53 1.57 2.74
N LYS A 184 -22.20 0.72 1.96
CA LYS A 184 -21.68 -0.58 1.55
C LYS A 184 -21.50 -0.64 0.02
N SER A 185 -20.36 -1.20 -0.40
CA SER A 185 -20.10 -1.55 -1.80
C SER A 185 -19.37 -2.90 -1.86
N GLY A 186 -20.06 -3.91 -2.40
CA GLY A 186 -19.59 -5.30 -2.29
C GLY A 186 -19.42 -5.71 -0.83
N ASP A 187 -18.24 -6.18 -0.45
CA ASP A 187 -17.92 -6.58 0.93
C ASP A 187 -17.35 -5.46 1.80
N VAL A 188 -17.12 -4.27 1.22
CA VAL A 188 -16.55 -3.13 1.94
C VAL A 188 -17.66 -2.30 2.60
N LEU A 189 -17.49 -2.01 3.89
CA LEU A 189 -18.39 -1.21 4.70
C LEU A 189 -17.68 0.04 5.22
N TYR A 190 -18.23 1.21 4.91
CA TYR A 190 -17.81 2.49 5.46
C TYR A 190 -18.88 2.99 6.44
N THR A 191 -18.47 3.61 7.53
CA THR A 191 -19.42 4.10 8.53
C THR A 191 -19.08 5.52 8.98
N GLY A 192 -20.11 6.26 9.36
CA GLY A 192 -20.01 7.57 9.97
C GLY A 192 -21.21 7.84 10.85
N THR A 193 -21.20 8.96 11.54
CA THR A 193 -22.31 9.40 12.40
C THR A 193 -22.71 10.82 12.07
N THR A 194 -23.99 11.15 12.26
CA THR A 194 -24.50 12.51 12.05
C THR A 194 -24.13 13.42 13.20
N LEU A 195 -23.79 14.66 12.89
CA LEU A 195 -23.52 15.75 13.82
C LEU A 195 -24.81 16.34 14.40
N SER A 196 -24.70 17.33 15.28
CA SER A 196 -25.84 17.97 15.93
C SER A 196 -26.83 18.67 14.99
N ASP A 197 -26.36 19.10 13.83
CA ASP A 197 -27.17 19.69 12.77
C ASP A 197 -27.72 18.63 11.79
N GLY A 198 -27.49 17.35 12.06
CA GLY A 198 -27.88 16.22 11.20
C GLY A 198 -26.95 15.97 10.02
N SER A 199 -25.92 16.78 9.80
CA SER A 199 -24.97 16.59 8.70
C SER A 199 -24.08 15.36 8.95
N TYR A 200 -23.64 14.72 7.87
CA TYR A 200 -22.66 13.64 7.91
C TYR A 200 -21.70 13.73 6.72
N ALA A 201 -20.52 13.16 6.94
CA ALA A 201 -19.52 12.96 5.91
C ALA A 201 -18.88 11.59 6.13
N VAL A 202 -19.11 10.65 5.20
CA VAL A 202 -18.52 9.32 5.22
C VAL A 202 -17.47 9.23 4.14
N PRO A 203 -16.20 8.99 4.46
CA PRO A 203 -15.16 8.78 3.46
C PRO A 203 -15.45 7.47 2.73
N VAL A 204 -15.69 7.55 1.43
CA VAL A 204 -15.87 6.38 0.55
C VAL A 204 -14.76 6.35 -0.47
N ILE A 205 -14.26 5.17 -0.75
CA ILE A 205 -13.16 5.00 -1.69
C ILE A 205 -13.74 4.36 -2.93
N LYS A 206 -13.86 5.08 -4.01
CA LYS A 206 -13.79 4.66 -5.39
C LYS A 206 -14.75 5.37 -6.34
N GLU A 207 -14.26 5.60 -7.52
CA GLU A 207 -15.02 5.98 -8.72
C GLU A 207 -15.66 4.73 -9.33
N ASN A 208 -16.84 4.91 -9.93
CA ASN A 208 -17.56 3.89 -10.70
C ASN A 208 -18.06 2.65 -9.92
N LEU A 209 -18.34 2.79 -8.63
CA LEU A 209 -19.07 1.77 -7.86
C LEU A 209 -20.49 2.22 -7.53
N THR A 210 -21.33 1.22 -7.36
CA THR A 210 -22.69 1.42 -6.84
C THR A 210 -22.68 1.15 -5.34
N TYR A 211 -23.19 2.08 -4.57
CA TYR A 211 -23.25 2.02 -3.12
C TYR A 211 -24.67 1.78 -2.63
N GLN A 212 -24.76 1.07 -1.52
CA GLN A 212 -25.94 0.96 -0.69
C GLN A 212 -25.72 1.79 0.56
N VAL A 213 -26.67 2.66 0.88
CA VAL A 213 -26.63 3.50 2.08
C VAL A 213 -27.74 3.07 3.02
N GLU A 214 -27.38 2.76 4.25
CA GLU A 214 -28.33 2.53 5.35
C GLU A 214 -28.07 3.55 6.46
N ILE A 215 -29.13 4.21 6.92
CA ILE A 215 -29.07 5.13 8.04
C ILE A 215 -29.98 4.62 9.15
N THR A 216 -29.40 4.45 10.32
CA THR A 216 -30.10 3.93 11.49
C THR A 216 -29.97 4.86 12.69
N ARG A 217 -31.02 4.97 13.48
CA ARG A 217 -31.03 5.66 14.77
C ARG A 217 -32.09 5.02 15.65
N GLU A 218 -31.79 4.80 16.91
CA GLU A 218 -32.76 4.32 17.89
C GLU A 218 -34.00 5.24 17.95
N GLY A 219 -35.18 4.66 17.92
CA GLY A 219 -36.45 5.40 17.89
C GLY A 219 -36.92 5.84 16.49
N PHE A 220 -36.20 5.51 15.43
CA PHE A 220 -36.54 5.85 14.05
C PHE A 220 -36.52 4.60 13.16
N PHE A 221 -37.35 4.59 12.11
CA PHE A 221 -37.27 3.59 11.07
C PHE A 221 -35.97 3.75 10.26
N PRO A 222 -35.29 2.63 9.90
CA PRO A 222 -34.11 2.71 9.05
C PRO A 222 -34.42 3.32 7.68
N TYR A 223 -33.53 4.20 7.20
CA TYR A 223 -33.56 4.65 5.82
C TYR A 223 -32.59 3.82 5.00
N ARG A 224 -32.98 3.41 3.79
CA ARG A 224 -32.14 2.66 2.86
C ARG A 224 -32.23 3.24 1.46
N ALA A 225 -31.08 3.40 0.83
CA ALA A 225 -30.97 3.79 -0.55
C ALA A 225 -29.96 2.89 -1.28
N ASN A 226 -30.30 2.49 -2.49
CA ASN A 226 -29.44 1.64 -3.34
C ASN A 226 -29.13 2.38 -4.64
N GLY A 227 -28.04 1.97 -5.31
CA GLY A 227 -27.71 2.51 -6.62
C GLY A 227 -27.10 3.92 -6.60
N ILE A 228 -26.54 4.35 -5.47
CA ILE A 228 -25.84 5.63 -5.38
C ILE A 228 -24.49 5.47 -6.09
N SER A 229 -24.23 6.32 -7.08
CA SER A 229 -22.95 6.40 -7.81
C SER A 229 -22.42 7.84 -7.78
N PHE A 230 -21.09 7.99 -7.89
CA PHE A 230 -20.41 9.29 -7.92
C PHE A 230 -19.66 9.45 -9.24
#